data_5258304a6527e869cc8df98d7cd8c7ee
#
_entry.id   5258304a6527e869cc8df98d7cd8c7ee
#
_cell.length_a   1.000
_cell.length_b   1.000
_cell.length_c   1.000
_cell.angle_alpha   90.00
_cell.angle_beta   90.00
_cell.angle_gamma   90.00
#
_symmetry.space_group_name_H-M   'P 1'
#
loop_
_entity.id
_entity.type
_entity.pdbx_description
1 polymer ?
#
loop_
_entity_poly.entity_id
_entity_poly.type
_entity_poly.pdbx_seq_one_letter_code
_entity_poly.pdbx_strand_id
1 'polypeptide(L)'
;MSHSNNEAKGFYKLSWLQRIGFGAGDMAQNLIYQTVSIWLLFFYTNVYGLSPATAAVMFLVVRLVDVLWDPLVGAFVDKSSPKWGKYRSWLIVGGIPLVGLAILCFWNGFSGSIVYAYITYVGMSMCYTLVNVPYGALNSSLTRDTEEITILTSTRMFMANLGALVVKSLPLVIAIFAPKTADGSAITNTPEAASAWFVTMTIFALAGLALLVFSFSQCKERVVMDQKEAENVKVSDLWMEFVRNRPLRVIAFFFITAFAMMSIGNAADAYFMSYNVGATPVMTTAFMWLGTIPAFIFMPLVPVIKRKIGKKGMFYLFLGTAIVGMAMMYIFVSVPALKQFWLLCIAQFVKSTGIIVATGYMWALIPEVVSYGEYTSGRRIAGIVNALTGIFFKAGMALGGVVPGIVLSIVGFNAELSQQTPLAEQGILWLVCVIPAVLLLLAIFIISKYELEDDVIDNINKEIEARSNN
;
A
#
# COMPACT_ATOMS: atom_id res chain seq x y z
N MET A 1 13.78 1.82 -42.10
CA MET A 1 14.69 0.71 -41.74
C MET A 1 15.22 0.74 -40.29
N SER A 2 15.22 1.88 -39.57
CA SER A 2 15.69 1.93 -38.18
C SER A 2 14.71 1.34 -37.15
N HIS A 3 13.38 1.37 -37.39
CA HIS A 3 12.40 0.82 -36.47
C HIS A 3 12.42 -0.71 -36.33
N SER A 4 12.66 -1.44 -37.44
CA SER A 4 12.67 -2.90 -37.39
C SER A 4 13.91 -3.48 -36.68
N ASN A 5 15.05 -2.78 -36.71
CA ASN A 5 16.29 -3.23 -36.06
C ASN A 5 16.25 -3.02 -34.53
N ASN A 6 15.50 -2.02 -34.04
CA ASN A 6 15.34 -1.76 -32.59
C ASN A 6 14.35 -2.75 -31.95
N GLU A 7 13.31 -3.16 -32.67
CA GLU A 7 12.35 -4.17 -32.20
C GLU A 7 13.02 -5.56 -32.03
N ALA A 8 13.94 -5.94 -32.93
CA ALA A 8 14.70 -7.16 -32.78
C ALA A 8 15.59 -7.22 -31.53
N LYS A 9 15.94 -6.08 -30.96
CA LYS A 9 16.74 -5.95 -29.71
C LYS A 9 15.91 -5.82 -28.42
N GLY A 10 14.57 -5.90 -28.50
CA GLY A 10 13.69 -5.80 -27.34
C GLY A 10 13.25 -4.38 -26.96
N PHE A 11 13.59 -3.36 -27.77
CA PHE A 11 13.17 -1.96 -27.56
C PHE A 11 11.82 -1.71 -28.23
N TYR A 12 10.73 -2.15 -27.59
CA TYR A 12 9.38 -2.00 -28.10
C TYR A 12 8.71 -0.73 -27.57
N LYS A 13 8.08 0.04 -28.46
CA LYS A 13 7.09 1.05 -28.08
C LYS A 13 5.73 0.40 -27.94
N LEU A 14 5.07 0.66 -26.82
CA LEU A 14 3.77 0.08 -26.49
C LEU A 14 2.63 1.00 -26.89
N SER A 15 1.51 0.42 -27.32
CA SER A 15 0.28 1.18 -27.55
C SER A 15 -0.32 1.64 -26.21
N TRP A 16 -1.14 2.69 -26.26
CA TRP A 16 -1.86 3.16 -25.06
C TRP A 16 -2.75 2.07 -24.45
N LEU A 17 -3.34 1.20 -25.27
CA LEU A 17 -4.14 0.08 -24.78
C LEU A 17 -3.28 -0.92 -23.96
N GLN A 18 -2.04 -1.18 -24.38
CA GLN A 18 -1.11 -2.04 -23.65
C GLN A 18 -0.62 -1.39 -22.36
N ARG A 19 -0.37 -0.07 -22.37
CA ARG A 19 0.00 0.71 -21.16
C ARG A 19 -1.13 0.71 -20.14
N ILE A 20 -2.37 0.98 -20.57
CA ILE A 20 -3.56 0.91 -19.73
C ILE A 20 -3.80 -0.52 -19.25
N GLY A 21 -3.62 -1.53 -20.13
CA GLY A 21 -3.73 -2.93 -19.78
C GLY A 21 -2.75 -3.35 -18.68
N PHE A 22 -1.50 -2.88 -18.75
CA PHE A 22 -0.54 -3.09 -17.68
C PHE A 22 -0.99 -2.40 -16.38
N GLY A 23 -1.37 -1.13 -16.43
CA GLY A 23 -1.86 -0.41 -15.24
C GLY A 23 -3.12 -1.02 -14.63
N ALA A 24 -4.01 -1.61 -15.46
CA ALA A 24 -5.23 -2.28 -15.00
C ALA A 24 -4.93 -3.48 -14.08
N GLY A 25 -3.79 -4.16 -14.28
CA GLY A 25 -3.36 -5.23 -13.37
C GLY A 25 -3.07 -4.73 -11.95
N ASP A 26 -2.51 -3.54 -11.82
CA ASP A 26 -2.27 -2.93 -10.50
C ASP A 26 -3.56 -2.41 -9.86
N MET A 27 -4.45 -1.80 -10.66
CA MET A 27 -5.78 -1.43 -10.19
C MET A 27 -6.57 -2.64 -9.67
N ALA A 28 -6.52 -3.77 -10.37
CA ALA A 28 -7.17 -5.02 -9.96
C ALA A 28 -6.66 -5.52 -8.60
N GLN A 29 -5.33 -5.54 -8.45
CA GLN A 29 -4.69 -5.95 -7.21
C GLN A 29 -5.03 -5.00 -6.05
N ASN A 30 -5.08 -3.69 -6.31
CA ASN A 30 -5.48 -2.69 -5.33
C ASN A 30 -6.95 -2.81 -4.92
N LEU A 31 -7.88 -3.12 -5.82
CA LEU A 31 -9.28 -3.37 -5.48
C LEU A 31 -9.42 -4.46 -4.41
N ILE A 32 -8.61 -5.51 -4.48
CA ILE A 32 -8.65 -6.62 -3.52
C ILE A 32 -7.84 -6.28 -2.27
N TYR A 33 -6.55 -5.94 -2.45
CA TYR A 33 -5.62 -5.76 -1.35
C TYR A 33 -5.96 -4.57 -0.45
N GLN A 34 -6.34 -3.43 -1.05
CA GLN A 34 -6.73 -2.24 -0.28
C GLN A 34 -8.05 -2.46 0.46
N THR A 35 -9.01 -3.20 -0.14
CA THR A 35 -10.25 -3.56 0.56
C THR A 35 -9.93 -4.36 1.82
N VAL A 36 -9.06 -5.35 1.73
CA VAL A 36 -8.62 -6.14 2.89
C VAL A 36 -7.85 -5.28 3.88
N SER A 37 -6.91 -4.46 3.42
CA SER A 37 -6.05 -3.66 4.31
C SER A 37 -6.80 -2.58 5.08
N ILE A 38 -7.85 -1.99 4.49
CA ILE A 38 -8.62 -0.89 5.09
C ILE A 38 -9.81 -1.43 5.88
N TRP A 39 -10.51 -2.44 5.33
CA TRP A 39 -11.85 -2.80 5.79
C TRP A 39 -11.95 -4.15 6.49
N LEU A 40 -10.99 -5.08 6.31
CA LEU A 40 -11.12 -6.43 6.86
C LEU A 40 -11.12 -6.45 8.38
N LEU A 41 -10.29 -5.62 9.04
CA LEU A 41 -10.29 -5.52 10.49
C LEU A 41 -11.66 -5.03 11.00
N PHE A 42 -12.20 -4.00 10.35
CA PHE A 42 -13.52 -3.47 10.69
C PHE A 42 -14.63 -4.51 10.47
N PHE A 43 -14.61 -5.21 9.34
CA PHE A 43 -15.57 -6.29 9.06
C PHE A 43 -15.47 -7.40 10.11
N TYR A 44 -14.26 -7.86 10.44
CA TYR A 44 -14.08 -8.95 11.39
C TYR A 44 -14.56 -8.59 12.81
N THR A 45 -14.35 -7.36 13.25
CA THR A 45 -14.74 -6.95 14.59
C THR A 45 -16.21 -6.55 14.69
N ASN A 46 -16.79 -5.91 13.68
CA ASN A 46 -18.14 -5.34 13.77
C ASN A 46 -19.22 -6.23 13.14
N VAL A 47 -18.87 -6.99 12.11
CA VAL A 47 -19.86 -7.76 11.32
C VAL A 47 -19.70 -9.27 11.51
N TYR A 48 -18.44 -9.74 11.50
CA TYR A 48 -18.15 -11.18 11.60
C TYR A 48 -18.12 -11.69 13.04
N GLY A 49 -17.84 -10.84 14.03
CA GLY A 49 -17.89 -11.17 15.45
C GLY A 49 -16.59 -11.70 16.07
N LEU A 50 -15.42 -11.33 15.52
CA LEU A 50 -14.13 -11.59 16.17
C LEU A 50 -13.77 -10.48 17.15
N SER A 51 -13.09 -10.85 18.25
CA SER A 51 -12.52 -9.83 19.14
C SER A 51 -11.37 -9.08 18.46
N PRO A 52 -11.15 -7.78 18.76
CA PRO A 52 -10.03 -7.02 18.22
C PRO A 52 -8.66 -7.68 18.47
N ALA A 53 -8.47 -8.30 19.65
CA ALA A 53 -7.24 -9.02 19.98
C ALA A 53 -7.00 -10.23 19.07
N THR A 54 -8.05 -11.04 18.84
CA THR A 54 -7.97 -12.20 17.93
C THR A 54 -7.64 -11.76 16.51
N ALA A 55 -8.29 -10.70 16.03
CA ALA A 55 -8.01 -10.13 14.72
C ALA A 55 -6.57 -9.61 14.62
N ALA A 56 -6.05 -8.92 15.64
CA ALA A 56 -4.66 -8.45 15.67
C ALA A 56 -3.65 -9.60 15.53
N VAL A 57 -3.84 -10.68 16.30
CA VAL A 57 -2.97 -11.87 16.20
C VAL A 57 -3.03 -12.49 14.82
N MET A 58 -4.22 -12.57 14.24
CA MET A 58 -4.40 -13.10 12.88
C MET A 58 -3.67 -12.25 11.84
N PHE A 59 -3.79 -10.93 11.89
CA PHE A 59 -3.06 -10.04 10.99
C PHE A 59 -1.54 -10.19 11.14
N LEU A 60 -1.04 -10.35 12.37
CA LEU A 60 0.38 -10.62 12.61
C LEU A 60 0.83 -11.94 11.99
N VAL A 61 0.08 -13.02 12.21
CA VAL A 61 0.41 -14.36 11.65
C VAL A 61 0.44 -14.32 10.13
N VAL A 62 -0.55 -13.70 9.50
CA VAL A 62 -0.58 -13.56 8.03
C VAL A 62 0.67 -12.84 7.52
N ARG A 63 1.12 -11.76 8.20
CA ARG A 63 2.34 -11.04 7.80
C ARG A 63 3.61 -11.87 7.96
N LEU A 64 3.69 -12.69 9.00
CA LEU A 64 4.81 -13.62 9.16
C LEU A 64 4.83 -14.67 8.04
N VAL A 65 3.66 -15.17 7.66
CA VAL A 65 3.52 -16.09 6.51
C VAL A 65 3.98 -15.40 5.22
N ASP A 66 3.55 -14.15 4.97
CA ASP A 66 3.93 -13.39 3.76
C ASP A 66 5.46 -13.25 3.64
N VAL A 67 6.16 -12.93 4.73
CA VAL A 67 7.62 -12.77 4.75
C VAL A 67 8.34 -14.05 4.31
N LEU A 68 7.81 -15.21 4.70
CA LEU A 68 8.38 -16.51 4.33
C LEU A 68 7.93 -16.94 2.92
N TRP A 69 6.71 -16.61 2.54
CA TRP A 69 6.10 -17.05 1.29
C TRP A 69 6.62 -16.29 0.06
N ASP A 70 6.88 -14.98 0.18
CA ASP A 70 7.33 -14.15 -0.94
C ASP A 70 8.60 -14.66 -1.64
N PRO A 71 9.70 -15.01 -0.92
CA PRO A 71 10.90 -15.57 -1.55
C PRO A 71 10.65 -16.93 -2.20
N LEU A 72 9.78 -17.75 -1.61
CA LEU A 72 9.42 -19.06 -2.17
C LEU A 72 8.66 -18.91 -3.50
N VAL A 73 7.71 -17.98 -3.55
CA VAL A 73 6.97 -17.64 -4.78
C VAL A 73 7.92 -17.09 -5.84
N GLY A 74 8.82 -16.17 -5.49
CA GLY A 74 9.83 -15.66 -6.41
C GLY A 74 10.65 -16.78 -7.04
N ALA A 75 11.21 -17.67 -6.21
CA ALA A 75 12.00 -18.81 -6.69
C ALA A 75 11.18 -19.82 -7.51
N PHE A 76 9.91 -20.03 -7.15
CA PHE A 76 9.00 -20.90 -7.89
C PHE A 76 8.65 -20.33 -9.27
N VAL A 77 8.31 -19.05 -9.34
CA VAL A 77 8.00 -18.34 -10.59
C VAL A 77 9.21 -18.33 -11.52
N ASP A 78 10.41 -18.10 -10.98
CA ASP A 78 11.64 -18.05 -11.78
C ASP A 78 11.99 -19.40 -12.43
N LYS A 79 11.67 -20.50 -11.74
CA LYS A 79 11.86 -21.88 -12.27
C LYS A 79 10.71 -22.34 -13.17
N SER A 80 9.56 -21.66 -13.13
CA SER A 80 8.38 -22.05 -13.90
C SER A 80 8.46 -21.56 -15.35
N SER A 81 7.88 -22.32 -16.26
CA SER A 81 7.75 -21.96 -17.69
C SER A 81 6.32 -22.27 -18.19
N PRO A 82 5.31 -21.55 -17.69
CA PRO A 82 3.92 -21.80 -18.08
C PRO A 82 3.67 -21.41 -19.55
N LYS A 83 2.72 -22.11 -20.19
CA LYS A 83 2.44 -22.02 -21.64
C LYS A 83 2.03 -20.62 -22.13
N TRP A 84 1.44 -19.80 -21.29
CA TRP A 84 0.91 -18.47 -21.69
C TRP A 84 1.88 -17.31 -21.45
N GLY A 85 3.10 -17.59 -20.98
CA GLY A 85 4.13 -16.62 -20.61
C GLY A 85 4.59 -16.82 -19.18
N LYS A 86 5.86 -16.50 -18.90
CA LYS A 86 6.51 -16.77 -17.61
C LYS A 86 5.83 -16.05 -16.45
N TYR A 87 5.51 -14.77 -16.63
CA TYR A 87 4.96 -13.90 -15.58
C TYR A 87 3.46 -13.66 -15.74
N ARG A 88 2.98 -13.39 -16.96
CA ARG A 88 1.56 -13.04 -17.16
C ARG A 88 0.59 -14.20 -16.85
N SER A 89 1.04 -15.45 -16.98
CA SER A 89 0.19 -16.62 -16.65
C SER A 89 -0.34 -16.58 -15.22
N TRP A 90 0.44 -16.02 -14.30
CA TRP A 90 0.09 -15.94 -12.89
C TRP A 90 -1.04 -14.94 -12.60
N LEU A 91 -1.29 -13.97 -13.50
CA LEU A 91 -2.45 -13.08 -13.40
C LEU A 91 -3.77 -13.86 -13.43
N ILE A 92 -3.82 -14.98 -14.15
CA ILE A 92 -5.00 -15.84 -14.24
C ILE A 92 -4.93 -16.98 -13.23
N VAL A 93 -3.82 -17.73 -13.21
CA VAL A 93 -3.65 -18.91 -12.35
C VAL A 93 -3.70 -18.55 -10.86
N GLY A 94 -3.07 -17.45 -10.46
CA GLY A 94 -3.13 -16.90 -9.11
C GLY A 94 -4.36 -16.01 -8.88
N GLY A 95 -4.82 -15.31 -9.95
CA GLY A 95 -5.92 -14.35 -9.85
C GLY A 95 -7.28 -14.97 -9.56
N ILE A 96 -7.61 -16.11 -10.16
CA ILE A 96 -8.88 -16.80 -9.91
C ILE A 96 -9.01 -17.23 -8.44
N PRO A 97 -8.06 -17.99 -7.84
CA PRO A 97 -8.14 -18.33 -6.43
C PRO A 97 -8.04 -17.11 -5.50
N LEU A 98 -7.26 -16.08 -5.87
CA LEU A 98 -7.21 -14.81 -5.13
C LEU A 98 -8.60 -14.17 -5.01
N VAL A 99 -9.32 -14.06 -6.12
CA VAL A 99 -10.68 -13.49 -6.14
C VAL A 99 -11.64 -14.34 -5.33
N GLY A 100 -11.61 -15.66 -5.48
CA GLY A 100 -12.46 -16.57 -4.71
C GLY A 100 -12.23 -16.45 -3.20
N LEU A 101 -10.98 -16.46 -2.75
CA LEU A 101 -10.64 -16.33 -1.33
C LEU A 101 -10.92 -14.92 -0.79
N ALA A 102 -10.75 -13.87 -1.60
CA ALA A 102 -11.11 -12.52 -1.20
C ALA A 102 -12.62 -12.38 -0.95
N ILE A 103 -13.46 -12.98 -1.78
CA ILE A 103 -14.91 -13.04 -1.55
C ILE A 103 -15.22 -13.81 -0.26
N LEU A 104 -14.57 -14.96 -0.05
CA LEU A 104 -14.76 -15.77 1.15
C LEU A 104 -14.31 -15.08 2.43
N CYS A 105 -13.31 -14.18 2.40
CA CYS A 105 -12.91 -13.38 3.57
C CYS A 105 -14.05 -12.50 4.11
N PHE A 106 -15.00 -12.10 3.26
CA PHE A 106 -16.14 -11.27 3.63
C PHE A 106 -17.47 -12.05 3.69
N TRP A 107 -17.40 -13.37 3.71
CA TRP A 107 -18.59 -14.23 3.87
C TRP A 107 -18.84 -14.57 5.33
N ASN A 108 -20.07 -14.38 5.78
CA ASN A 108 -20.47 -14.56 7.19
C ASN A 108 -21.11 -15.94 7.48
N GLY A 109 -20.98 -16.93 6.59
CA GLY A 109 -21.59 -18.25 6.78
C GLY A 109 -21.07 -19.05 7.98
N PHE A 110 -19.85 -18.71 8.47
CA PHE A 110 -19.25 -19.27 9.67
C PHE A 110 -18.90 -18.16 10.67
N SER A 111 -19.88 -17.30 10.97
CA SER A 111 -19.70 -16.15 11.87
C SER A 111 -18.99 -16.52 13.17
N GLY A 112 -17.98 -15.73 13.55
CA GLY A 112 -17.19 -15.95 14.74
C GLY A 112 -16.16 -17.08 14.66
N SER A 113 -16.11 -17.87 13.57
CA SER A 113 -15.13 -18.95 13.42
C SER A 113 -13.73 -18.40 13.12
N ILE A 114 -12.84 -18.53 14.09
CA ILE A 114 -11.43 -18.13 13.98
C ILE A 114 -10.73 -18.94 12.89
N VAL A 115 -10.95 -20.24 12.85
CA VAL A 115 -10.31 -21.17 11.89
C VAL A 115 -10.66 -20.81 10.45
N TYR A 116 -11.93 -20.52 10.17
CA TYR A 116 -12.38 -20.10 8.85
C TYR A 116 -11.71 -18.77 8.44
N ALA A 117 -11.68 -17.78 9.32
CA ALA A 117 -11.05 -16.50 9.07
C ALA A 117 -9.53 -16.64 8.76
N TYR A 118 -8.82 -17.49 9.51
CA TYR A 118 -7.41 -17.78 9.23
C TYR A 118 -7.21 -18.43 7.86
N ILE A 119 -7.96 -19.47 7.53
CA ILE A 119 -7.81 -20.22 6.27
C ILE A 119 -8.06 -19.28 5.07
N THR A 120 -9.13 -18.51 5.12
CA THR A 120 -9.50 -17.61 4.01
C THR A 120 -8.51 -16.46 3.87
N TYR A 121 -8.10 -15.82 4.95
CA TYR A 121 -7.20 -14.66 4.90
C TYR A 121 -5.75 -15.07 4.59
N VAL A 122 -5.21 -16.12 5.19
CA VAL A 122 -3.89 -16.67 4.85
C VAL A 122 -3.86 -17.11 3.38
N GLY A 123 -4.85 -17.90 2.96
CA GLY A 123 -4.96 -18.36 1.58
C GLY A 123 -5.05 -17.21 0.58
N MET A 124 -5.84 -16.17 0.88
CA MET A 124 -5.96 -14.97 0.07
C MET A 124 -4.61 -14.22 -0.05
N SER A 125 -3.89 -14.06 1.07
CA SER A 125 -2.58 -13.40 1.09
C SER A 125 -1.53 -14.19 0.28
N MET A 126 -1.52 -15.51 0.41
CA MET A 126 -0.65 -16.38 -0.39
C MET A 126 -0.94 -16.28 -1.90
N CYS A 127 -2.22 -16.27 -2.29
CA CYS A 127 -2.61 -16.09 -3.69
C CYS A 127 -2.31 -14.67 -4.20
N TYR A 128 -2.44 -13.64 -3.34
CA TYR A 128 -2.04 -12.29 -3.69
C TYR A 128 -0.56 -12.21 -4.07
N THR A 129 0.33 -12.85 -3.31
CA THR A 129 1.76 -12.90 -3.61
C THR A 129 2.02 -13.62 -4.94
N LEU A 130 1.28 -14.71 -5.25
CA LEU A 130 1.37 -15.43 -6.52
C LEU A 130 1.00 -14.56 -7.73
N VAL A 131 0.23 -13.50 -7.56
CA VAL A 131 -0.10 -12.52 -8.61
C VAL A 131 0.88 -11.36 -8.59
N ASN A 132 1.15 -10.79 -7.40
CA ASN A 132 1.88 -9.54 -7.26
C ASN A 132 3.37 -9.66 -7.62
N VAL A 133 4.04 -10.74 -7.20
CA VAL A 133 5.47 -10.96 -7.47
C VAL A 133 5.74 -11.09 -8.98
N PRO A 134 5.06 -11.97 -9.74
CA PRO A 134 5.24 -12.03 -11.18
C PRO A 134 4.81 -10.76 -11.91
N TYR A 135 3.76 -10.09 -11.44
CA TYR A 135 3.30 -8.83 -12.02
C TYR A 135 4.37 -7.73 -11.91
N GLY A 136 5.08 -7.66 -10.79
CA GLY A 136 6.21 -6.75 -10.63
C GLY A 136 7.33 -7.00 -11.66
N ALA A 137 7.63 -8.27 -11.92
CA ALA A 137 8.64 -8.69 -12.92
C ALA A 137 8.18 -8.49 -14.37
N LEU A 138 6.87 -8.50 -14.62
CA LEU A 138 6.29 -8.34 -15.96
C LEU A 138 6.66 -7.00 -16.60
N ASN A 139 6.84 -5.92 -15.83
CA ASN A 139 7.23 -4.60 -16.32
C ASN A 139 8.47 -4.64 -17.23
N SER A 140 9.52 -5.30 -16.76
CA SER A 140 10.79 -5.44 -17.50
C SER A 140 10.73 -6.45 -18.65
N SER A 141 9.70 -7.30 -18.68
CA SER A 141 9.50 -8.30 -19.74
C SER A 141 8.68 -7.77 -20.92
N LEU A 142 8.09 -6.58 -20.81
CA LEU A 142 7.32 -5.96 -21.89
C LEU A 142 8.22 -5.21 -22.88
N THR A 143 9.24 -4.50 -22.37
CA THR A 143 10.18 -3.70 -23.18
C THR A 143 11.50 -3.47 -22.44
N ARG A 144 12.57 -3.17 -23.19
CA ARG A 144 13.86 -2.67 -22.68
C ARG A 144 14.01 -1.16 -22.80
N ASP A 145 13.04 -0.48 -23.43
CA ASP A 145 13.07 0.97 -23.59
C ASP A 145 12.79 1.66 -22.25
N THR A 146 13.76 2.43 -21.75
CA THR A 146 13.70 3.10 -20.44
C THR A 146 12.60 4.15 -20.39
N GLU A 147 12.30 4.84 -21.50
CA GLU A 147 11.22 5.80 -21.59
C GLU A 147 9.86 5.10 -21.45
N GLU A 148 9.66 3.98 -22.17
CA GLU A 148 8.45 3.19 -22.06
C GLU A 148 8.28 2.58 -20.66
N ILE A 149 9.34 2.08 -20.03
CA ILE A 149 9.30 1.58 -18.65
C ILE A 149 8.85 2.68 -17.69
N THR A 150 9.30 3.91 -17.90
CA THR A 150 8.88 5.06 -17.10
C THR A 150 7.40 5.37 -17.29
N ILE A 151 6.91 5.35 -18.52
CA ILE A 151 5.48 5.56 -18.85
C ILE A 151 4.63 4.44 -18.25
N LEU A 152 5.06 3.18 -18.37
CA LEU A 152 4.37 2.03 -17.76
C LEU A 152 4.25 2.17 -16.24
N THR A 153 5.34 2.55 -15.59
CA THR A 153 5.37 2.75 -14.13
C THR A 153 4.45 3.90 -13.71
N SER A 154 4.44 4.99 -14.46
CA SER A 154 3.54 6.13 -14.19
C SER A 154 2.08 5.76 -14.39
N THR A 155 1.75 5.04 -15.46
CA THR A 155 0.40 4.55 -15.73
C THR A 155 -0.06 3.58 -14.64
N ARG A 156 0.82 2.69 -14.21
CA ARG A 156 0.59 1.76 -13.10
C ARG A 156 0.24 2.51 -11.81
N MET A 157 1.04 3.50 -11.43
CA MET A 157 0.81 4.30 -10.21
C MET A 157 -0.49 5.10 -10.27
N PHE A 158 -0.83 5.64 -11.43
CA PHE A 158 -2.11 6.32 -11.65
C PHE A 158 -3.30 5.37 -11.43
N MET A 159 -3.24 4.19 -12.06
CA MET A 159 -4.29 3.17 -11.94
C MET A 159 -4.40 2.59 -10.52
N ALA A 160 -3.29 2.45 -9.80
CA ALA A 160 -3.29 2.05 -8.40
C ALA A 160 -4.03 3.05 -7.51
N ASN A 161 -3.79 4.36 -7.69
CA ASN A 161 -4.49 5.41 -6.96
C ASN A 161 -5.99 5.47 -7.33
N LEU A 162 -6.33 5.23 -8.60
CA LEU A 162 -7.73 5.13 -9.02
C LEU A 162 -8.42 3.94 -8.33
N GLY A 163 -7.76 2.78 -8.26
CA GLY A 163 -8.23 1.62 -7.50
C GLY A 163 -8.45 1.94 -6.03
N ALA A 164 -7.53 2.67 -5.41
CA ALA A 164 -7.66 3.10 -4.01
C ALA A 164 -8.87 4.02 -3.79
N LEU A 165 -9.17 4.93 -4.72
CA LEU A 165 -10.40 5.76 -4.65
C LEU A 165 -11.67 4.91 -4.74
N VAL A 166 -11.69 3.92 -5.63
CA VAL A 166 -12.83 3.00 -5.76
C VAL A 166 -13.04 2.23 -4.46
N VAL A 167 -11.97 1.69 -3.85
CA VAL A 167 -12.06 0.99 -2.56
C VAL A 167 -12.57 1.89 -1.43
N LYS A 168 -12.19 3.14 -1.43
CA LYS A 168 -12.66 4.12 -0.43
C LYS A 168 -14.13 4.51 -0.62
N SER A 169 -14.74 4.15 -1.76
CA SER A 169 -16.19 4.25 -1.99
C SER A 169 -16.99 3.07 -1.43
N LEU A 170 -16.35 2.08 -0.85
CA LEU A 170 -16.98 0.87 -0.32
C LEU A 170 -18.16 1.15 0.61
N PRO A 171 -18.13 2.14 1.53
CA PRO A 171 -19.28 2.46 2.38
C PRO A 171 -20.55 2.83 1.59
N LEU A 172 -20.39 3.55 0.46
CA LEU A 172 -21.53 3.88 -0.41
C LEU A 172 -22.13 2.64 -1.06
N VAL A 173 -21.27 1.72 -1.54
CA VAL A 173 -21.74 0.49 -2.20
C VAL A 173 -22.40 -0.44 -1.19
N ILE A 174 -21.84 -0.59 0.01
CA ILE A 174 -22.48 -1.33 1.10
C ILE A 174 -23.85 -0.76 1.42
N ALA A 175 -23.98 0.58 1.52
CA ALA A 175 -25.23 1.23 1.86
C ALA A 175 -26.37 1.00 0.84
N ILE A 176 -26.02 0.68 -0.42
CA ILE A 176 -27.01 0.32 -1.45
C ILE A 176 -27.70 -1.02 -1.12
N PHE A 177 -26.91 -1.98 -0.62
CA PHE A 177 -27.36 -3.35 -0.34
C PHE A 177 -27.70 -3.60 1.12
N ALA A 178 -27.34 -2.66 2.01
CA ALA A 178 -27.52 -2.82 3.45
C ALA A 178 -28.98 -2.69 3.85
N PRO A 179 -29.39 -3.39 4.94
CA PRO A 179 -30.66 -3.16 5.59
C PRO A 179 -30.80 -1.69 6.01
N LYS A 180 -32.03 -1.20 6.03
CA LYS A 180 -32.33 0.19 6.42
C LYS A 180 -33.11 0.21 7.73
N THR A 181 -32.79 1.19 8.55
CA THR A 181 -33.58 1.55 9.74
C THR A 181 -34.92 2.17 9.37
N ALA A 182 -35.81 2.36 10.30
CA ALA A 182 -37.13 2.93 10.09
C ALA A 182 -37.08 4.38 9.54
N ASP A 183 -36.01 5.11 9.80
CA ASP A 183 -35.74 6.46 9.27
C ASP A 183 -35.03 6.45 7.88
N GLY A 184 -34.82 5.26 7.30
CA GLY A 184 -34.20 5.08 5.99
C GLY A 184 -32.67 5.08 5.98
N SER A 185 -32.00 5.16 7.13
CA SER A 185 -30.54 5.09 7.24
C SER A 185 -30.04 3.68 7.01
N ALA A 186 -28.91 3.52 6.29
CA ALA A 186 -28.31 2.22 6.03
C ALA A 186 -27.55 1.70 7.25
N ILE A 187 -27.80 0.44 7.61
CA ILE A 187 -27.07 -0.28 8.67
C ILE A 187 -25.84 -0.93 8.02
N THR A 188 -24.63 -0.46 8.33
CA THR A 188 -23.41 -0.91 7.67
C THR A 188 -22.38 -1.55 8.61
N ASN A 189 -22.55 -1.39 9.92
CA ASN A 189 -21.55 -1.71 10.94
C ASN A 189 -22.01 -2.79 11.96
N THR A 190 -23.02 -3.56 11.63
CA THR A 190 -23.53 -4.64 12.47
C THR A 190 -23.60 -5.96 11.68
N PRO A 191 -23.76 -7.11 12.36
CA PRO A 191 -23.92 -8.41 11.70
C PRO A 191 -25.05 -8.48 10.66
N GLU A 192 -26.09 -7.64 10.79
CA GLU A 192 -27.19 -7.55 9.82
C GLU A 192 -26.74 -7.09 8.44
N ALA A 193 -25.63 -6.35 8.36
CA ALA A 193 -25.05 -5.87 7.10
C ALA A 193 -24.18 -6.94 6.39
N ALA A 194 -24.01 -8.14 6.95
CA ALA A 194 -23.08 -9.14 6.43
C ALA A 194 -23.31 -9.48 4.95
N SER A 195 -24.58 -9.59 4.52
CA SER A 195 -24.91 -9.82 3.12
C SER A 195 -24.49 -8.67 2.20
N ALA A 196 -24.62 -7.42 2.66
CA ALA A 196 -24.21 -6.23 1.91
C ALA A 196 -22.68 -6.17 1.74
N TRP A 197 -21.92 -6.53 2.78
CA TRP A 197 -20.47 -6.66 2.70
C TRP A 197 -20.05 -7.75 1.70
N PHE A 198 -20.68 -8.93 1.78
CA PHE A 198 -20.39 -10.04 0.87
C PHE A 198 -20.68 -9.68 -0.58
N VAL A 199 -21.83 -9.06 -0.88
CA VAL A 199 -22.20 -8.62 -2.22
C VAL A 199 -21.24 -7.54 -2.73
N THR A 200 -20.92 -6.55 -1.91
CA THR A 200 -20.00 -5.47 -2.27
C THR A 200 -18.61 -6.02 -2.59
N MET A 201 -18.08 -6.92 -1.73
CA MET A 201 -16.79 -7.54 -1.99
C MET A 201 -16.81 -8.41 -3.24
N THR A 202 -17.90 -9.13 -3.49
CA THR A 202 -18.07 -9.94 -4.71
C THR A 202 -18.00 -9.05 -5.95
N ILE A 203 -18.66 -7.89 -5.96
CA ILE A 203 -18.62 -6.93 -7.06
C ILE A 203 -17.18 -6.42 -7.28
N PHE A 204 -16.48 -6.00 -6.23
CA PHE A 204 -15.11 -5.50 -6.32
C PHE A 204 -14.13 -6.58 -6.77
N ALA A 205 -14.26 -7.79 -6.25
CA ALA A 205 -13.41 -8.92 -6.61
C ALA A 205 -13.62 -9.37 -8.06
N LEU A 206 -14.86 -9.44 -8.53
CA LEU A 206 -15.17 -9.76 -9.94
C LEU A 206 -14.72 -8.64 -10.88
N ALA A 207 -14.87 -7.38 -10.51
CA ALA A 207 -14.30 -6.26 -11.27
C ALA A 207 -12.76 -6.36 -11.32
N GLY A 208 -12.12 -6.73 -10.21
CA GLY A 208 -10.69 -7.03 -10.16
C GLY A 208 -10.31 -8.18 -11.09
N LEU A 209 -11.08 -9.26 -11.10
CA LEU A 209 -10.84 -10.38 -12.03
C LEU A 209 -10.93 -9.94 -13.50
N ALA A 210 -11.96 -9.16 -13.85
CA ALA A 210 -12.11 -8.64 -15.21
C ALA A 210 -10.90 -7.77 -15.63
N LEU A 211 -10.39 -6.94 -14.71
CA LEU A 211 -9.17 -6.15 -14.94
C LEU A 211 -7.91 -7.01 -15.04
N LEU A 212 -7.79 -8.10 -14.26
CA LEU A 212 -6.67 -9.05 -14.39
C LEU A 212 -6.70 -9.78 -15.73
N VAL A 213 -7.88 -10.20 -16.19
CA VAL A 213 -8.07 -10.82 -17.51
C VAL A 213 -7.74 -9.83 -18.64
N PHE A 214 -8.17 -8.57 -18.49
CA PHE A 214 -7.82 -7.51 -19.43
C PHE A 214 -6.30 -7.28 -19.46
N SER A 215 -5.65 -7.17 -18.30
CA SER A 215 -4.21 -7.04 -18.20
C SER A 215 -3.48 -8.21 -18.85
N PHE A 216 -3.91 -9.43 -18.56
CA PHE A 216 -3.37 -10.65 -19.18
C PHE A 216 -3.46 -10.61 -20.71
N SER A 217 -4.58 -10.12 -21.26
CA SER A 217 -4.79 -10.06 -22.72
C SER A 217 -3.87 -9.05 -23.42
N GLN A 218 -3.57 -7.92 -22.75
CA GLN A 218 -2.77 -6.83 -23.32
C GLN A 218 -1.26 -6.99 -23.09
N CYS A 219 -0.84 -7.61 -21.97
CA CYS A 219 0.55 -7.74 -21.56
C CYS A 219 1.18 -9.00 -22.14
N LYS A 220 1.66 -8.95 -23.39
CA LYS A 220 2.42 -10.04 -23.98
C LYS A 220 3.91 -9.85 -23.69
N GLU A 221 4.54 -10.83 -23.05
CA GLU A 221 5.98 -10.86 -22.81
C GLU A 221 6.74 -10.94 -24.14
N ARG A 222 7.65 -9.99 -24.35
CA ARG A 222 8.43 -9.86 -25.59
C ARG A 222 9.93 -9.92 -25.35
N VAL A 223 10.34 -9.61 -24.11
CA VAL A 223 11.74 -9.62 -23.69
C VAL A 223 11.99 -10.84 -22.84
N VAL A 224 12.82 -11.76 -23.35
CA VAL A 224 13.35 -12.86 -22.54
C VAL A 224 14.54 -12.33 -21.76
N MET A 225 14.43 -12.27 -20.45
CA MET A 225 15.58 -11.95 -19.59
C MET A 225 16.49 -13.17 -19.51
N ASP A 226 17.76 -13.02 -19.88
CA ASP A 226 18.77 -14.03 -19.60
C ASP A 226 18.95 -14.17 -18.09
N GLN A 227 18.77 -15.39 -17.59
CA GLN A 227 18.86 -15.73 -16.16
C GLN A 227 20.25 -15.51 -15.53
N LYS A 228 21.25 -15.13 -16.31
CA LYS A 228 22.64 -14.97 -15.87
C LYS A 228 22.91 -13.72 -15.02
N GLU A 229 21.97 -12.76 -14.96
CA GLU A 229 22.15 -11.52 -14.19
C GLU A 229 21.44 -11.49 -12.82
N ALA A 230 20.67 -12.51 -12.48
CA ALA A 230 20.20 -12.69 -11.11
C ALA A 230 21.36 -13.28 -10.28
N GLU A 231 22.28 -12.43 -9.83
CA GLU A 231 23.26 -12.83 -8.81
C GLU A 231 22.51 -13.50 -7.66
N ASN A 232 22.99 -14.69 -7.25
CA ASN A 232 22.47 -15.42 -6.09
C ASN A 232 22.70 -14.56 -4.84
N VAL A 233 21.78 -13.65 -4.54
CA VAL A 233 21.80 -12.81 -3.35
C VAL A 233 21.62 -13.72 -2.13
N LYS A 234 22.67 -13.86 -1.33
CA LYS A 234 22.61 -14.60 -0.08
C LYS A 234 22.04 -13.72 1.03
N VAL A 235 21.37 -14.33 2.00
CA VAL A 235 20.87 -13.61 3.18
C VAL A 235 22.01 -12.88 3.93
N SER A 236 23.22 -13.45 3.90
CA SER A 236 24.43 -12.80 4.45
C SER A 236 24.74 -11.48 3.76
N ASP A 237 24.49 -11.37 2.45
CA ASP A 237 24.78 -10.16 1.68
C ASP A 237 23.79 -9.04 2.03
N LEU A 238 22.50 -9.40 2.27
CA LEU A 238 21.50 -8.47 2.77
C LEU A 238 21.90 -7.89 4.12
N TRP A 239 22.32 -8.75 5.04
CA TRP A 239 22.74 -8.30 6.38
C TRP A 239 24.01 -7.44 6.32
N MET A 240 24.99 -7.85 5.55
CA MET A 240 26.25 -7.13 5.41
C MET A 240 26.03 -5.74 4.81
N GLU A 241 25.19 -5.63 3.77
CA GLU A 241 24.88 -4.34 3.16
C GLU A 241 24.07 -3.46 4.12
N PHE A 242 23.09 -4.01 4.83
CA PHE A 242 22.34 -3.26 5.84
C PHE A 242 23.24 -2.67 6.92
N VAL A 243 24.26 -3.39 7.37
CA VAL A 243 25.22 -2.91 8.39
C VAL A 243 26.18 -1.87 7.82
N ARG A 244 26.66 -2.04 6.58
CA ARG A 244 27.66 -1.16 5.94
C ARG A 244 27.04 0.13 5.41
N ASN A 245 25.87 0.07 4.79
CA ASN A 245 25.25 1.18 4.11
C ASN A 245 24.39 2.00 5.09
N ARG A 246 25.00 3.05 5.66
CA ARG A 246 24.31 3.93 6.62
C ARG A 246 23.07 4.62 6.02
N PRO A 247 23.11 5.22 4.81
CA PRO A 247 21.91 5.77 4.16
C PRO A 247 20.79 4.74 3.99
N LEU A 248 21.12 3.47 3.67
CA LEU A 248 20.14 2.39 3.57
C LEU A 248 19.41 2.15 4.90
N ARG A 249 20.14 2.13 6.03
CA ARG A 249 19.52 2.00 7.36
C ARG A 249 18.55 3.13 7.65
N VAL A 250 18.94 4.37 7.32
CA VAL A 250 18.07 5.54 7.51
C VAL A 250 16.78 5.38 6.71
N ILE A 251 16.89 5.04 5.42
CA ILE A 251 15.70 4.80 4.58
C ILE A 251 14.88 3.64 5.09
N ALA A 252 15.49 2.55 5.50
CA ALA A 252 14.80 1.36 6.02
C ALA A 252 13.87 1.70 7.21
N PHE A 253 14.41 2.39 8.21
CA PHE A 253 13.62 2.82 9.38
C PHE A 253 12.58 3.89 9.01
N PHE A 254 12.90 4.76 8.07
CA PHE A 254 11.94 5.73 7.54
C PHE A 254 10.76 5.05 6.85
N PHE A 255 11.01 4.00 6.04
CA PHE A 255 9.96 3.19 5.40
C PHE A 255 9.05 2.51 6.44
N ILE A 256 9.64 1.88 7.47
CA ILE A 256 8.86 1.25 8.55
C ILE A 256 7.92 2.28 9.19
N THR A 257 8.45 3.42 9.62
CA THR A 257 7.66 4.43 10.34
C THR A 257 6.61 5.08 9.46
N ALA A 258 6.94 5.41 8.21
CA ALA A 258 6.02 6.04 7.27
C ALA A 258 4.87 5.10 6.88
N PHE A 259 5.19 3.84 6.56
CA PHE A 259 4.16 2.87 6.18
C PHE A 259 3.35 2.35 7.37
N ALA A 260 3.95 2.24 8.56
CA ALA A 260 3.22 1.96 9.80
C ALA A 260 2.18 3.04 10.08
N MET A 261 2.59 4.31 10.07
CA MET A 261 1.70 5.45 10.25
C MET A 261 0.55 5.45 9.25
N MET A 262 0.86 5.28 7.96
CA MET A 262 -0.15 5.28 6.89
C MET A 262 -1.13 4.10 7.04
N SER A 263 -0.62 2.92 7.34
CA SER A 263 -1.42 1.69 7.45
C SER A 263 -2.32 1.69 8.69
N ILE A 264 -1.81 2.16 9.84
CA ILE A 264 -2.58 2.32 11.09
C ILE A 264 -3.71 3.32 10.87
N GLY A 265 -3.42 4.49 10.28
CA GLY A 265 -4.42 5.52 10.00
C GLY A 265 -5.52 5.02 9.07
N ASN A 266 -5.15 4.37 7.97
CA ASN A 266 -6.12 3.82 7.02
C ASN A 266 -7.06 2.77 7.65
N ALA A 267 -6.53 1.89 8.51
CA ALA A 267 -7.35 0.88 9.20
C ALA A 267 -8.25 1.49 10.29
N ALA A 268 -7.80 2.58 10.93
CA ALA A 268 -8.54 3.25 11.99
C ALA A 268 -9.61 4.22 11.46
N ASP A 269 -9.47 4.74 10.24
CA ASP A 269 -10.40 5.73 9.67
C ASP A 269 -11.86 5.23 9.65
N ALA A 270 -12.10 3.94 9.42
CA ALA A 270 -13.43 3.34 9.44
C ALA A 270 -14.07 3.41 10.83
N TYR A 271 -13.31 3.08 11.87
CA TYR A 271 -13.76 3.16 13.27
C TYR A 271 -14.00 4.61 13.69
N PHE A 272 -13.09 5.49 13.31
CA PHE A 272 -13.19 6.92 13.59
C PHE A 272 -14.47 7.54 13.02
N MET A 273 -14.74 7.27 11.74
CA MET A 273 -15.96 7.80 11.10
C MET A 273 -17.23 7.21 11.68
N SER A 274 -17.23 5.93 12.05
CA SER A 274 -18.41 5.26 12.61
C SER A 274 -18.70 5.67 14.05
N TYR A 275 -17.69 5.72 14.92
CA TYR A 275 -17.89 5.83 16.36
C TYR A 275 -17.57 7.22 16.92
N ASN A 276 -16.53 7.91 16.43
CA ASN A 276 -16.22 9.26 16.91
C ASN A 276 -17.06 10.34 16.21
N VAL A 277 -17.34 10.16 14.90
CA VAL A 277 -18.06 11.15 14.10
C VAL A 277 -19.55 10.83 13.98
N GLY A 278 -19.91 9.54 13.97
CA GLY A 278 -21.29 9.11 13.69
C GLY A 278 -21.66 9.40 12.21
N ALA A 279 -20.71 9.20 11.30
CA ALA A 279 -20.83 9.61 9.92
C ALA A 279 -21.73 8.69 9.10
N THR A 280 -22.47 9.29 8.17
CA THR A 280 -23.18 8.53 7.13
C THR A 280 -22.19 7.91 6.13
N PRO A 281 -22.59 6.88 5.35
CA PRO A 281 -21.73 6.30 4.31
C PRO A 281 -21.19 7.33 3.30
N VAL A 282 -21.99 8.35 2.95
CA VAL A 282 -21.58 9.46 2.08
C VAL A 282 -20.47 10.28 2.72
N MET A 283 -20.63 10.65 3.99
CA MET A 283 -19.63 11.41 4.75
C MET A 283 -18.33 10.61 4.89
N THR A 284 -18.42 9.31 5.20
CA THR A 284 -17.27 8.43 5.32
C THR A 284 -16.50 8.33 4.00
N THR A 285 -17.20 8.16 2.89
CA THR A 285 -16.58 8.11 1.56
C THR A 285 -15.91 9.43 1.20
N ALA A 286 -16.59 10.58 1.41
CA ALA A 286 -16.03 11.90 1.14
C ALA A 286 -14.75 12.15 1.96
N PHE A 287 -14.78 11.82 3.25
CA PHE A 287 -13.62 11.92 4.13
C PHE A 287 -12.44 11.05 3.63
N MET A 288 -12.70 9.81 3.27
CA MET A 288 -11.67 8.89 2.77
C MET A 288 -11.13 9.29 1.40
N TRP A 289 -11.95 9.87 0.52
CA TRP A 289 -11.48 10.41 -0.76
C TRP A 289 -10.52 11.58 -0.57
N LEU A 290 -10.79 12.46 0.38
CA LEU A 290 -9.85 13.54 0.76
C LEU A 290 -8.50 13.00 1.24
N GLY A 291 -8.46 11.76 1.69
CA GLY A 291 -7.23 11.03 1.98
C GLY A 291 -6.43 10.58 0.74
N THR A 292 -6.95 10.76 -0.49
CA THR A 292 -6.25 10.31 -1.73
C THR A 292 -6.14 11.44 -2.76
N ILE A 293 -7.12 12.34 -2.83
CA ILE A 293 -7.16 13.47 -3.77
C ILE A 293 -5.84 14.28 -3.79
N PRO A 294 -5.19 14.56 -2.64
CA PRO A 294 -3.93 15.29 -2.64
C PRO A 294 -2.83 14.67 -3.51
N ALA A 295 -2.85 13.33 -3.73
CA ALA A 295 -1.88 12.67 -4.61
C ALA A 295 -1.91 13.24 -6.03
N PHE A 296 -3.11 13.43 -6.58
CA PHE A 296 -3.28 13.91 -7.95
C PHE A 296 -2.89 15.39 -8.11
N ILE A 297 -3.01 16.18 -7.03
CA ILE A 297 -2.72 17.62 -7.02
C ILE A 297 -1.24 17.88 -6.77
N PHE A 298 -0.68 17.27 -5.72
CA PHE A 298 0.64 17.65 -5.20
C PHE A 298 1.79 16.80 -5.71
N MET A 299 1.57 15.54 -6.10
CA MET A 299 2.65 14.69 -6.63
C MET A 299 3.33 15.30 -7.88
N PRO A 300 2.62 15.85 -8.86
CA PRO A 300 3.25 16.53 -9.99
C PRO A 300 4.08 17.76 -9.60
N LEU A 301 3.79 18.39 -8.45
CA LEU A 301 4.48 19.58 -7.96
C LEU A 301 5.76 19.26 -7.16
N VAL A 302 5.94 18.00 -6.76
CA VAL A 302 7.10 17.55 -5.94
C VAL A 302 8.46 17.99 -6.53
N PRO A 303 8.75 17.80 -7.84
CA PRO A 303 10.04 18.22 -8.40
C PRO A 303 10.27 19.72 -8.29
N VAL A 304 9.22 20.54 -8.44
CA VAL A 304 9.30 22.00 -8.34
C VAL A 304 9.57 22.43 -6.89
N ILE A 305 8.87 21.81 -5.94
CA ILE A 305 9.01 22.09 -4.52
C ILE A 305 10.41 21.70 -4.04
N LYS A 306 10.87 20.49 -4.42
CA LYS A 306 12.21 20.00 -4.09
C LYS A 306 13.31 20.96 -4.55
N ARG A 307 13.20 21.49 -5.78
CA ARG A 307 14.19 22.46 -6.32
C ARG A 307 14.30 23.75 -5.48
N LYS A 308 13.20 24.16 -4.83
CA LYS A 308 13.16 25.40 -4.03
C LYS A 308 13.67 25.23 -2.60
N ILE A 309 13.32 24.12 -1.95
CA ILE A 309 13.56 23.93 -0.50
C ILE A 309 14.49 22.77 -0.17
N GLY A 310 14.99 22.06 -1.19
CA GLY A 310 15.85 20.89 -1.01
C GLY A 310 15.11 19.65 -0.53
N LYS A 311 15.78 18.49 -0.49
CA LYS A 311 15.20 17.20 -0.08
C LYS A 311 14.70 17.22 1.36
N LYS A 312 15.57 17.56 2.31
CA LYS A 312 15.22 17.57 3.74
C LYS A 312 14.15 18.59 4.05
N GLY A 313 14.26 19.79 3.46
CA GLY A 313 13.26 20.85 3.61
C GLY A 313 11.87 20.39 3.17
N MET A 314 11.80 19.64 2.08
CA MET A 314 10.55 19.07 1.59
C MET A 314 9.96 18.05 2.58
N PHE A 315 10.78 17.10 3.10
CA PHE A 315 10.30 16.15 4.11
C PHE A 315 9.82 16.87 5.37
N TYR A 316 10.58 17.84 5.89
CA TYR A 316 10.19 18.58 7.09
C TYR A 316 8.89 19.36 6.89
N LEU A 317 8.72 20.00 5.74
CA LEU A 317 7.49 20.74 5.42
C LEU A 317 6.28 19.81 5.39
N PHE A 318 6.36 18.71 4.63
CA PHE A 318 5.19 17.85 4.42
C PHE A 318 4.89 16.94 5.61
N LEU A 319 5.90 16.39 6.27
CA LEU A 319 5.67 15.64 7.51
C LEU A 319 5.14 16.56 8.63
N GLY A 320 5.64 17.81 8.71
CA GLY A 320 5.10 18.83 9.61
C GLY A 320 3.66 19.20 9.26
N THR A 321 3.32 19.36 7.99
CA THR A 321 1.94 19.61 7.53
C THR A 321 1.02 18.46 7.94
N ALA A 322 1.47 17.21 7.85
CA ALA A 322 0.69 16.06 8.29
C ALA A 322 0.42 16.08 9.81
N ILE A 323 1.42 16.43 10.62
CA ILE A 323 1.27 16.57 12.07
C ILE A 323 0.27 17.69 12.41
N VAL A 324 0.35 18.83 11.71
CA VAL A 324 -0.64 19.92 11.87
C VAL A 324 -2.05 19.44 11.55
N GLY A 325 -2.24 18.70 10.44
CA GLY A 325 -3.54 18.13 10.10
C GLY A 325 -4.07 17.14 11.15
N MET A 326 -3.20 16.32 11.76
CA MET A 326 -3.57 15.42 12.86
C MET A 326 -3.93 16.19 14.12
N ALA A 327 -3.20 17.24 14.47
CA ALA A 327 -3.50 18.10 15.60
C ALA A 327 -4.84 18.83 15.40
N MET A 328 -5.10 19.37 14.21
CA MET A 328 -6.40 19.97 13.86
C MET A 328 -7.53 18.95 14.04
N MET A 329 -7.37 17.72 13.53
CA MET A 329 -8.39 16.67 13.65
C MET A 329 -8.65 16.32 15.11
N TYR A 330 -7.60 16.16 15.92
CA TYR A 330 -7.72 15.89 17.35
C TYR A 330 -8.48 17.00 18.07
N ILE A 331 -8.15 18.27 17.82
CA ILE A 331 -8.81 19.42 18.43
C ILE A 331 -10.28 19.50 18.00
N PHE A 332 -10.57 19.34 16.70
CA PHE A 332 -11.93 19.46 16.17
C PHE A 332 -12.87 18.37 16.68
N VAL A 333 -12.36 17.20 17.02
CA VAL A 333 -13.16 16.13 17.63
C VAL A 333 -13.32 16.35 19.14
N SER A 334 -12.25 16.80 19.81
CA SER A 334 -12.25 16.96 21.28
C SER A 334 -13.05 18.15 21.77
N VAL A 335 -13.23 19.18 20.93
CA VAL A 335 -14.00 20.38 21.27
C VAL A 335 -15.38 20.31 20.61
N PRO A 336 -16.47 20.13 21.39
CA PRO A 336 -17.81 19.93 20.84
C PRO A 336 -18.27 21.03 19.87
N ALA A 337 -17.92 22.29 20.12
CA ALA A 337 -18.24 23.41 19.23
C ALA A 337 -17.56 23.36 17.86
N LEU A 338 -16.43 22.66 17.75
CA LEU A 338 -15.65 22.51 16.52
C LEU A 338 -15.90 21.16 15.83
N LYS A 339 -16.70 20.25 16.42
CA LYS A 339 -17.00 18.94 15.83
C LYS A 339 -17.96 19.08 14.64
N GLN A 340 -17.47 19.76 13.59
CA GLN A 340 -18.19 19.98 12.35
C GLN A 340 -17.55 19.16 11.23
N PHE A 341 -18.35 18.44 10.45
CA PHE A 341 -17.84 17.54 9.39
C PHE A 341 -16.91 18.25 8.39
N TRP A 342 -17.23 19.47 7.97
CA TRP A 342 -16.41 20.22 7.02
C TRP A 342 -15.03 20.59 7.59
N LEU A 343 -14.93 20.85 8.92
CA LEU A 343 -13.64 21.08 9.60
C LEU A 343 -12.79 19.80 9.60
N LEU A 344 -13.42 18.63 9.83
CA LEU A 344 -12.75 17.34 9.76
C LEU A 344 -12.25 17.05 8.34
N CYS A 345 -13.02 17.43 7.32
CA CYS A 345 -12.59 17.34 5.92
C CYS A 345 -11.35 18.20 5.63
N ILE A 346 -11.28 19.42 6.16
CA ILE A 346 -10.10 20.28 6.03
C ILE A 346 -8.90 19.62 6.73
N ALA A 347 -9.08 19.16 7.97
CA ALA A 347 -8.01 18.49 8.71
C ALA A 347 -7.51 17.24 7.97
N GLN A 348 -8.40 16.44 7.39
CA GLN A 348 -8.06 15.26 6.60
C GLN A 348 -7.28 15.63 5.35
N PHE A 349 -7.69 16.66 4.63
CA PHE A 349 -6.98 17.12 3.43
C PHE A 349 -5.56 17.60 3.76
N VAL A 350 -5.40 18.39 4.83
CA VAL A 350 -4.10 18.88 5.32
C VAL A 350 -3.21 17.70 5.74
N LYS A 351 -3.74 16.77 6.56
CA LYS A 351 -3.07 15.55 7.00
C LYS A 351 -2.58 14.74 5.80
N SER A 352 -3.48 14.47 4.87
CA SER A 352 -3.20 13.60 3.72
C SER A 352 -2.23 14.22 2.72
N THR A 353 -2.28 15.54 2.53
CA THR A 353 -1.31 16.26 1.68
C THR A 353 0.12 16.02 2.19
N GLY A 354 0.32 16.17 3.51
CA GLY A 354 1.63 15.94 4.10
C GLY A 354 2.10 14.50 3.95
N ILE A 355 1.24 13.54 4.26
CA ILE A 355 1.56 12.11 4.18
C ILE A 355 1.93 11.69 2.75
N ILE A 356 1.05 12.01 1.79
CA ILE A 356 1.17 11.53 0.40
C ILE A 356 2.43 12.07 -0.28
N VAL A 357 2.73 13.35 -0.11
CA VAL A 357 3.91 13.94 -0.72
C VAL A 357 5.19 13.35 -0.14
N ALA A 358 5.27 13.24 1.20
CA ALA A 358 6.44 12.67 1.85
C ALA A 358 6.65 11.18 1.48
N THR A 359 5.59 10.36 1.57
CA THR A 359 5.67 8.92 1.26
C THR A 359 5.87 8.65 -0.23
N GLY A 360 5.32 9.49 -1.11
CA GLY A 360 5.54 9.36 -2.55
C GLY A 360 6.97 9.66 -2.95
N TYR A 361 7.57 10.71 -2.37
CA TYR A 361 8.94 11.09 -2.69
C TYR A 361 10.00 10.14 -2.09
N MET A 362 9.71 9.43 -0.99
CA MET A 362 10.71 8.56 -0.37
C MET A 362 11.19 7.43 -1.30
N TRP A 363 10.37 7.00 -2.27
CA TRP A 363 10.77 6.02 -3.29
C TRP A 363 11.89 6.54 -4.20
N ALA A 364 12.00 7.87 -4.38
CA ALA A 364 13.07 8.50 -5.14
C ALA A 364 14.43 8.44 -4.43
N LEU A 365 14.48 8.12 -3.14
CA LEU A 365 15.72 7.97 -2.39
C LEU A 365 16.39 6.61 -2.62
N ILE A 366 15.66 5.60 -3.12
CA ILE A 366 16.19 4.25 -3.33
C ILE A 366 17.36 4.23 -4.33
N PRO A 367 17.26 4.84 -5.52
CA PRO A 367 18.39 4.91 -6.46
C PRO A 367 19.63 5.56 -5.87
N GLU A 368 19.47 6.59 -5.02
CA GLU A 368 20.58 7.27 -4.37
C GLU A 368 21.36 6.35 -3.42
N VAL A 369 20.64 5.54 -2.66
CA VAL A 369 21.24 4.53 -1.76
C VAL A 369 21.91 3.42 -2.55
N VAL A 370 21.38 3.04 -3.71
CA VAL A 370 22.03 2.11 -4.63
C VAL A 370 23.36 2.68 -5.11
N SER A 371 23.39 3.93 -5.59
CA SER A 371 24.63 4.60 -6.02
C SER A 371 25.66 4.69 -4.89
N TYR A 372 25.23 5.03 -3.68
CA TYR A 372 26.11 5.07 -2.52
C TYR A 372 26.71 3.70 -2.19
N GLY A 373 25.90 2.66 -2.25
CA GLY A 373 26.36 1.30 -2.01
C GLY A 373 27.32 0.79 -3.10
N GLU A 374 27.07 1.12 -4.37
CA GLU A 374 27.98 0.83 -5.48
C GLU A 374 29.31 1.57 -5.32
N TYR A 375 29.28 2.84 -4.93
CA TYR A 375 30.46 3.64 -4.65
C TYR A 375 31.32 3.05 -3.54
N THR A 376 30.70 2.56 -2.44
CA THR A 376 31.39 2.04 -1.27
C THR A 376 31.84 0.59 -1.39
N SER A 377 31.09 -0.25 -2.12
CA SER A 377 31.36 -1.68 -2.25
C SER A 377 32.08 -2.06 -3.55
N GLY A 378 32.07 -1.17 -4.56
CA GLY A 378 32.56 -1.45 -5.91
C GLY A 378 31.69 -2.48 -6.68
N ARG A 379 30.50 -2.83 -6.18
CA ARG A 379 29.57 -3.79 -6.77
C ARG A 379 28.19 -3.18 -6.93
N ARG A 380 27.50 -3.54 -8.00
CA ARG A 380 26.12 -3.10 -8.21
C ARG A 380 25.17 -3.87 -7.28
N ILE A 381 24.62 -3.17 -6.27
CA ILE A 381 23.81 -3.76 -5.19
C ILE A 381 22.32 -3.43 -5.29
N ALA A 382 21.86 -3.01 -6.47
CA ALA A 382 20.46 -2.60 -6.67
C ALA A 382 19.45 -3.67 -6.23
N GLY A 383 19.72 -4.95 -6.51
CA GLY A 383 18.87 -6.06 -6.09
C GLY A 383 18.77 -6.19 -4.57
N ILE A 384 19.90 -6.03 -3.85
CA ILE A 384 19.96 -6.10 -2.38
C ILE A 384 19.17 -4.95 -1.76
N VAL A 385 19.38 -3.72 -2.24
CA VAL A 385 18.69 -2.53 -1.72
C VAL A 385 17.18 -2.63 -1.94
N ASN A 386 16.74 -3.06 -3.12
CA ASN A 386 15.31 -3.23 -3.41
C ASN A 386 14.68 -4.34 -2.56
N ALA A 387 15.36 -5.46 -2.36
CA ALA A 387 14.88 -6.54 -1.50
C ALA A 387 14.71 -6.08 -0.05
N LEU A 388 15.71 -5.40 0.52
CA LEU A 388 15.64 -4.83 1.86
C LEU A 388 14.53 -3.79 1.99
N THR A 389 14.41 -2.87 1.05
CA THR A 389 13.34 -1.88 1.03
C THR A 389 11.95 -2.54 1.03
N GLY A 390 11.78 -3.62 0.25
CA GLY A 390 10.54 -4.41 0.23
C GLY A 390 10.22 -5.04 1.58
N ILE A 391 11.22 -5.56 2.31
CA ILE A 391 11.05 -6.13 3.65
C ILE A 391 10.58 -5.03 4.62
N PHE A 392 11.24 -3.88 4.63
CA PHE A 392 10.91 -2.78 5.55
C PHE A 392 9.56 -2.14 5.24
N PHE A 393 9.22 -1.99 3.96
CA PHE A 393 7.89 -1.58 3.53
C PHE A 393 6.79 -2.50 4.10
N LYS A 394 6.96 -3.83 3.93
CA LYS A 394 5.99 -4.82 4.43
C LYS A 394 5.93 -4.85 5.95
N ALA A 395 7.07 -4.72 6.63
CA ALA A 395 7.12 -4.62 8.08
C ALA A 395 6.31 -3.43 8.60
N GLY A 396 6.45 -2.25 7.96
CA GLY A 396 5.62 -1.09 8.28
C GLY A 396 4.13 -1.35 8.06
N MET A 397 3.76 -1.88 6.91
CA MET A 397 2.36 -2.19 6.61
C MET A 397 1.73 -3.23 7.54
N ALA A 398 2.54 -4.18 8.07
CA ALA A 398 2.07 -5.19 9.03
C ALA A 398 1.45 -4.56 10.28
N LEU A 399 1.99 -3.42 10.72
CA LEU A 399 1.51 -2.72 11.91
C LEU A 399 0.10 -2.14 11.73
N GLY A 400 -0.38 -1.98 10.50
CA GLY A 400 -1.71 -1.43 10.20
C GLY A 400 -2.89 -2.26 10.69
N GLY A 401 -2.76 -3.57 10.76
CA GLY A 401 -3.80 -4.42 11.34
C GLY A 401 -3.54 -4.77 12.80
N VAL A 402 -2.25 -4.93 13.16
CA VAL A 402 -1.84 -5.35 14.50
C VAL A 402 -2.05 -4.25 15.54
N VAL A 403 -1.55 -3.05 15.29
CA VAL A 403 -1.62 -1.94 16.27
C VAL A 403 -3.06 -1.51 16.55
N PRO A 404 -3.93 -1.28 15.54
CA PRO A 404 -5.33 -0.96 15.81
C PRO A 404 -6.06 -2.05 16.60
N GLY A 405 -5.86 -3.32 16.26
CA GLY A 405 -6.48 -4.43 16.97
C GLY A 405 -6.05 -4.51 18.44
N ILE A 406 -4.76 -4.30 18.74
CA ILE A 406 -4.24 -4.25 20.12
C ILE A 406 -4.82 -3.05 20.88
N VAL A 407 -4.78 -1.85 20.32
CA VAL A 407 -5.28 -0.63 20.97
C VAL A 407 -6.78 -0.76 21.26
N LEU A 408 -7.57 -1.20 20.27
CA LEU A 408 -9.02 -1.41 20.44
C LEU A 408 -9.32 -2.45 21.54
N SER A 409 -8.51 -3.50 21.64
CA SER A 409 -8.65 -4.48 22.71
C SER A 409 -8.34 -3.90 24.10
N ILE A 410 -7.26 -3.11 24.22
CA ILE A 410 -6.85 -2.51 25.52
C ILE A 410 -7.86 -1.50 26.01
N VAL A 411 -8.45 -0.69 25.11
CA VAL A 411 -9.44 0.34 25.49
C VAL A 411 -10.84 -0.22 25.66
N GLY A 412 -11.03 -1.54 25.53
CA GLY A 412 -12.31 -2.21 25.73
C GLY A 412 -13.35 -1.90 24.66
N PHE A 413 -12.92 -1.75 23.39
CA PHE A 413 -13.85 -1.57 22.28
C PHE A 413 -14.80 -2.77 22.18
N ASN A 414 -16.11 -2.49 22.10
CA ASN A 414 -17.15 -3.50 21.92
C ASN A 414 -18.06 -3.13 20.75
N ALA A 415 -18.03 -3.92 19.69
CA ALA A 415 -18.81 -3.69 18.49
C ALA A 415 -20.33 -3.80 18.67
N GLU A 416 -20.81 -4.45 19.75
CA GLU A 416 -22.24 -4.56 20.07
C GLU A 416 -22.82 -3.25 20.61
N LEU A 417 -21.98 -2.34 21.08
CA LEU A 417 -22.41 -1.06 21.63
C LEU A 417 -22.59 -0.04 20.50
N SER A 418 -23.76 0.56 20.42
CA SER A 418 -24.04 1.67 19.50
C SER A 418 -23.26 2.95 19.88
N GLN A 419 -23.02 3.14 21.17
CA GLN A 419 -22.14 4.19 21.71
C GLN A 419 -21.02 3.54 22.49
N GLN A 420 -19.81 3.87 22.13
CA GLN A 420 -18.61 3.35 22.79
C GLN A 420 -18.36 4.04 24.12
N THR A 421 -17.57 3.39 24.96
CA THR A 421 -17.09 4.04 26.19
C THR A 421 -16.19 5.25 25.85
N PRO A 422 -16.12 6.29 26.68
CA PRO A 422 -15.22 7.43 26.44
C PRO A 422 -13.76 7.01 26.22
N LEU A 423 -13.31 5.94 26.89
CA LEU A 423 -11.96 5.39 26.72
C LEU A 423 -11.77 4.74 25.34
N ALA A 424 -12.78 4.03 24.85
CA ALA A 424 -12.73 3.41 23.52
C ALA A 424 -12.76 4.48 22.40
N GLU A 425 -13.60 5.52 22.53
CA GLU A 425 -13.58 6.65 21.59
C GLU A 425 -12.23 7.38 21.59
N GLN A 426 -11.65 7.59 22.77
CA GLN A 426 -10.33 8.18 22.91
C GLN A 426 -9.24 7.29 22.28
N GLY A 427 -9.32 5.97 22.43
CA GLY A 427 -8.39 5.02 21.81
C GLY A 427 -8.46 5.05 20.28
N ILE A 428 -9.66 5.17 19.72
CA ILE A 428 -9.84 5.33 18.25
C ILE A 428 -9.21 6.66 17.80
N LEU A 429 -9.39 7.73 18.56
CA LEU A 429 -8.79 9.04 18.25
C LEU A 429 -7.26 8.99 18.34
N TRP A 430 -6.70 8.21 19.28
CA TRP A 430 -5.26 7.97 19.34
C TRP A 430 -4.73 7.26 18.10
N LEU A 431 -5.45 6.28 17.58
CA LEU A 431 -5.08 5.55 16.36
C LEU A 431 -5.05 6.43 15.11
N VAL A 432 -5.93 7.43 15.03
CA VAL A 432 -6.01 8.31 13.83
C VAL A 432 -5.08 9.52 13.94
N CYS A 433 -4.83 10.02 15.16
CA CYS A 433 -4.10 11.27 15.38
C CYS A 433 -2.79 11.09 16.14
N VAL A 434 -2.81 10.51 17.34
CA VAL A 434 -1.67 10.56 18.28
C VAL A 434 -0.57 9.57 17.87
N ILE A 435 -0.91 8.30 17.67
CA ILE A 435 0.06 7.27 17.29
C ILE A 435 0.71 7.59 15.96
N PRO A 436 -0.05 7.95 14.89
CA PRO A 436 0.55 8.39 13.63
C PRO A 436 1.42 9.64 13.78
N ALA A 437 1.03 10.63 14.61
CA ALA A 437 1.82 11.83 14.84
C ALA A 437 3.17 11.51 15.51
N VAL A 438 3.18 10.61 16.50
CA VAL A 438 4.42 10.13 17.14
C VAL A 438 5.32 9.43 16.13
N LEU A 439 4.77 8.57 15.27
CA LEU A 439 5.52 7.93 14.19
C LEU A 439 6.07 8.94 13.18
N LEU A 440 5.32 10.01 12.86
CA LEU A 440 5.80 11.08 12.00
C LEU A 440 6.94 11.89 12.63
N LEU A 441 6.87 12.18 13.92
CA LEU A 441 7.98 12.82 14.65
C LEU A 441 9.23 11.94 14.61
N LEU A 442 9.06 10.62 14.81
CA LEU A 442 10.15 9.67 14.66
C LEU A 442 10.69 9.64 13.22
N ALA A 443 9.81 9.68 12.22
CA ALA A 443 10.20 9.74 10.81
C ALA A 443 11.00 11.01 10.49
N ILE A 444 10.61 12.17 11.03
CA ILE A 444 11.37 13.44 10.92
C ILE A 444 12.76 13.28 11.54
N PHE A 445 12.84 12.70 12.74
CA PHE A 445 14.12 12.46 13.39
C PHE A 445 15.01 11.50 12.58
N ILE A 446 14.45 10.43 12.03
CA ILE A 446 15.18 9.46 11.20
C ILE A 446 15.69 10.14 9.93
N ILE A 447 14.83 10.85 9.17
CA ILE A 447 15.24 11.47 7.90
C ILE A 447 16.24 12.63 8.12
N SER A 448 16.30 13.24 9.30
CA SER A 448 17.32 14.22 9.65
C SER A 448 18.74 13.64 9.58
N LYS A 449 18.88 12.32 9.77
CA LYS A 449 20.15 11.59 9.69
C LYS A 449 20.54 11.16 8.28
N TYR A 450 19.72 11.46 7.28
CA TYR A 450 20.02 11.16 5.89
C TYR A 450 21.07 12.13 5.35
N GLU A 451 22.20 11.62 4.87
CA GLU A 451 23.38 12.43 4.53
C GLU A 451 23.55 12.67 3.02
N LEU A 452 22.78 11.95 2.18
CA LEU A 452 22.91 12.06 0.73
C LEU A 452 22.12 13.27 0.19
N GLU A 453 22.73 14.46 0.28
CA GLU A 453 22.24 15.64 -0.40
C GLU A 453 22.51 15.55 -1.92
N ASP A 454 21.89 16.41 -2.73
CA ASP A 454 21.99 16.33 -4.20
C ASP A 454 23.44 16.47 -4.67
N ASP A 455 24.21 17.40 -4.10
CA ASP A 455 25.62 17.61 -4.43
C ASP A 455 26.49 16.38 -4.11
N VAL A 456 26.20 15.69 -3.02
CA VAL A 456 26.93 14.47 -2.62
C VAL A 456 26.67 13.35 -3.63
N ILE A 457 25.41 13.17 -4.03
CA ILE A 457 25.02 12.16 -5.03
C ILE A 457 25.62 12.45 -6.40
N ASP A 458 25.61 13.70 -6.83
CA ASP A 458 26.21 14.09 -8.10
C ASP A 458 27.71 13.80 -8.14
N ASN A 459 28.44 14.03 -7.05
CA ASN A 459 29.85 13.69 -6.94
C ASN A 459 30.08 12.17 -6.94
N ILE A 460 29.28 11.40 -6.20
CA ILE A 460 29.33 9.93 -6.17
C ILE A 460 29.11 9.36 -7.58
N ASN A 461 28.11 9.84 -8.30
CA ASN A 461 27.81 9.37 -9.66
C ASN A 461 28.97 9.68 -10.63
N LYS A 462 29.58 10.88 -10.56
CA LYS A 462 30.77 11.21 -11.36
C LYS A 462 31.95 10.29 -11.08
N GLU A 463 32.19 9.94 -9.81
CA GLU A 463 33.28 9.02 -9.45
C GLU A 463 33.00 7.58 -9.91
N ILE A 464 31.74 7.10 -9.86
CA ILE A 464 31.36 5.81 -10.40
C ILE A 464 31.59 5.76 -11.91
N GLU A 465 31.18 6.81 -12.66
CA GLU A 465 31.42 6.92 -14.09
C GLU A 465 32.92 6.92 -14.42
N ALA A 466 33.74 7.66 -13.66
CA ALA A 466 35.18 7.67 -13.85
C ALA A 466 35.84 6.30 -13.62
N ARG A 467 35.34 5.52 -12.66
CA ARG A 467 35.82 4.14 -12.41
C ARG A 467 35.40 3.16 -13.51
N SER A 468 34.24 3.36 -14.13
CA SER A 468 33.74 2.46 -15.20
C SER A 468 34.43 2.70 -16.55
N ASN A 469 35.07 3.86 -16.74
CA ASN A 469 35.79 4.23 -17.96
C ASN A 469 37.30 3.90 -17.91
N ASN A 470 37.81 3.44 -16.75
CA ASN A 470 39.17 2.92 -16.56
C ASN A 470 39.15 1.40 -16.44
#